data_74c11b42278d4bcad71ad1d167b0ec93
#
_entry.id   74c11b42278d4bcad71ad1d167b0ec93
#
_cell.length_a   1.000
_cell.length_b   1.000
_cell.length_c   1.000
_cell.angle_alpha   90.00
_cell.angle_beta   90.00
_cell.angle_gamma   90.00
#
_symmetry.space_group_name_H-M   'P 1'
#
loop_
_entity.id
_entity.type
_entity.pdbx_description
1 polymer ?
#
loop_
_entity_poly.entity_id
_entity_poly.type
_entity_poly.pdbx_seq_one_letter_code
_entity_poly.pdbx_strand_id
1 'polypeptide(L)'
;MRENMRMANPVEDLVHWTDSSFTASINDHPLPPKFKMPSLDSYDGTCDPFDHTATFMTTMQRQGVLDKIMCRAFPTILKGPARVWFSKIPSNIVSSFEELSKLFVKNFIEGQRHKCSLSSLLTIKQGENESLWSFITPFNWEALTVDEMDDKLLLATFHNGVNSDLFIHKLYE
;
A
#
# COMPACT_ATOMS: atom_id res chain seq x y z
N MET A 1 1.05 -1.98 -39.42
CA MET A 1 1.80 -1.40 -38.30
C MET A 1 1.92 -2.47 -37.22
N ARG A 2 3.12 -3.02 -37.00
CA ARG A 2 3.36 -4.03 -35.97
C ARG A 2 3.82 -3.27 -34.73
N GLU A 3 3.00 -3.26 -33.70
CA GLU A 3 3.39 -2.79 -32.37
C GLU A 3 4.42 -3.75 -31.78
N ASN A 4 5.63 -3.26 -31.60
CA ASN A 4 6.69 -3.92 -30.86
C ASN A 4 6.33 -3.92 -29.38
N MET A 5 5.76 -5.01 -28.90
CA MET A 5 5.76 -5.34 -27.47
C MET A 5 7.23 -5.51 -27.04
N ARG A 6 7.79 -4.50 -26.39
CA ARG A 6 9.05 -4.63 -25.67
C ARG A 6 8.82 -5.63 -24.51
N MET A 7 9.24 -6.86 -24.75
CA MET A 7 9.39 -7.83 -23.65
C MET A 7 10.42 -7.24 -22.67
N ALA A 8 10.00 -7.01 -21.43
CA ALA A 8 10.90 -6.64 -20.34
C ALA A 8 11.99 -7.71 -20.25
N ASN A 9 13.25 -7.27 -20.35
CA ASN A 9 14.39 -8.17 -20.32
C ASN A 9 14.65 -8.57 -18.87
N PRO A 10 14.46 -9.83 -18.47
CA PRO A 10 14.60 -10.25 -17.07
C PRO A 10 16.01 -10.04 -16.50
N VAL A 11 17.00 -9.77 -17.36
CA VAL A 11 18.38 -9.47 -16.95
C VAL A 11 18.52 -7.99 -16.54
N GLU A 12 17.76 -7.06 -17.14
CA GLU A 12 17.76 -5.64 -16.73
C GLU A 12 17.10 -5.46 -15.35
N ASP A 13 16.08 -6.25 -15.02
CA ASP A 13 15.50 -6.25 -13.68
C ASP A 13 16.48 -6.77 -12.61
N LEU A 14 17.39 -7.68 -12.96
CA LEU A 14 18.42 -8.19 -12.03
C LEU A 14 19.53 -7.16 -11.75
N VAL A 15 19.83 -6.26 -12.67
CA VAL A 15 20.84 -5.21 -12.47
C VAL A 15 20.34 -4.17 -11.46
N HIS A 16 19.04 -3.87 -11.42
CA HIS A 16 18.46 -2.99 -10.42
C HIS A 16 18.49 -3.56 -8.99
N TRP A 17 18.67 -4.86 -8.83
CA TRP A 17 18.80 -5.49 -7.51
C TRP A 17 20.16 -5.26 -6.85
N THR A 18 21.16 -4.83 -7.62
CA THR A 18 22.51 -4.55 -7.11
C THR A 18 22.68 -3.11 -6.63
N ASP A 19 21.81 -2.20 -7.06
CA ASP A 19 21.85 -0.80 -6.65
C ASP A 19 21.01 -0.58 -5.38
N SER A 20 21.70 -0.30 -4.29
CA SER A 20 21.03 -0.05 -2.99
C SER A 20 20.24 1.25 -3.02
N SER A 21 19.01 1.23 -2.49
CA SER A 21 18.20 2.43 -2.28
C SER A 21 18.82 3.40 -1.27
N PHE A 22 19.78 2.92 -0.50
CA PHE A 22 20.46 3.70 0.52
C PHE A 22 21.66 4.46 -0.01
N THR A 23 21.93 5.62 0.58
CA THR A 23 23.16 6.36 0.34
C THR A 23 24.40 5.58 0.80
N ALA A 24 25.56 5.92 0.25
CA ALA A 24 26.84 5.31 0.63
C ALA A 24 27.09 5.39 2.15
N SER A 25 26.69 6.50 2.79
CA SER A 25 26.79 6.69 4.24
C SER A 25 26.07 5.61 5.07
N ILE A 26 24.99 5.04 4.55
CA ILE A 26 24.24 3.93 5.19
C ILE A 26 24.86 2.59 4.81
N ASN A 27 25.16 2.41 3.53
CA ASN A 27 25.67 1.14 3.00
C ASN A 27 27.05 0.77 3.59
N ASP A 28 27.94 1.75 3.69
CA ASP A 28 29.31 1.55 4.18
C ASP A 28 29.43 1.52 5.70
N HIS A 29 28.31 1.79 6.42
CA HIS A 29 28.35 1.79 7.88
C HIS A 29 28.49 0.36 8.41
N PRO A 30 29.52 0.07 9.23
CA PRO A 30 29.74 -1.27 9.74
C PRO A 30 28.62 -1.70 10.69
N LEU A 31 28.20 -2.96 10.58
CA LEU A 31 27.28 -3.54 11.56
C LEU A 31 28.02 -3.80 12.88
N PRO A 32 27.44 -3.49 14.04
CA PRO A 32 28.02 -3.82 15.31
C PRO A 32 28.25 -5.34 15.43
N PRO A 33 29.39 -5.80 15.94
CA PRO A 33 29.74 -7.23 15.96
C PRO A 33 28.77 -8.09 16.79
N LYS A 34 27.98 -7.48 17.67
CA LYS A 34 26.97 -8.16 18.51
C LYS A 34 25.53 -7.85 18.09
N PHE A 35 25.34 -7.16 16.96
CA PHE A 35 23.98 -6.86 16.48
C PHE A 35 23.25 -8.15 16.14
N LYS A 36 22.08 -8.34 16.76
CA LYS A 36 21.13 -9.39 16.41
C LYS A 36 19.80 -8.74 16.04
N MET A 37 19.28 -9.14 14.90
CA MET A 37 17.95 -8.71 14.50
C MET A 37 16.93 -9.18 15.54
N PRO A 38 16.13 -8.27 16.14
CA PRO A 38 15.06 -8.69 17.04
C PRO A 38 13.98 -9.49 16.29
N SER A 39 13.32 -10.40 17.01
CA SER A 39 12.14 -11.07 16.47
C SER A 39 11.01 -10.06 16.36
N LEU A 40 10.65 -9.70 15.14
CA LEU A 40 9.56 -8.79 14.80
C LEU A 40 8.69 -9.45 13.75
N ASP A 41 7.40 -9.15 13.82
CA ASP A 41 6.45 -9.61 12.80
C ASP A 41 6.76 -8.96 11.44
N SER A 42 6.67 -9.77 10.40
CA SER A 42 6.91 -9.27 9.05
C SER A 42 5.69 -8.51 8.53
N TYR A 43 5.93 -7.39 7.89
CA TYR A 43 4.90 -6.55 7.27
C TYR A 43 4.65 -6.94 5.81
N ASP A 44 3.38 -7.15 5.45
CA ASP A 44 2.96 -7.54 4.10
C ASP A 44 2.05 -6.51 3.41
N GLY A 45 1.72 -5.42 4.07
CA GLY A 45 0.83 -4.38 3.57
C GLY A 45 -0.61 -4.48 4.08
N THR A 46 -0.92 -5.40 5.00
CA THR A 46 -2.29 -5.59 5.53
C THR A 46 -2.54 -4.90 6.87
N CYS A 47 -1.48 -4.72 7.67
CA CYS A 47 -1.56 -4.08 8.98
C CYS A 47 -1.34 -2.57 8.90
N ASP A 48 -1.57 -1.86 10.01
CA ASP A 48 -1.30 -0.43 10.11
C ASP A 48 0.21 -0.15 9.94
N PRO A 49 0.62 0.64 8.91
CA PRO A 49 2.02 0.95 8.68
C PRO A 49 2.62 1.84 9.77
N PHE A 50 1.82 2.68 10.45
CA PHE A 50 2.30 3.48 11.57
C PHE A 50 2.66 2.61 12.77
N ASP A 51 1.76 1.71 13.16
CA ASP A 51 1.99 0.82 14.29
C ASP A 51 3.20 -0.08 14.05
N HIS A 52 3.31 -0.64 12.85
CA HIS A 52 4.47 -1.47 12.47
C HIS A 52 5.78 -0.69 12.57
N THR A 53 5.82 0.55 12.03
CA THR A 53 7.01 1.41 12.06
C THR A 53 7.36 1.81 13.49
N ALA A 54 6.38 2.19 14.31
CA ALA A 54 6.57 2.57 15.71
C ALA A 54 7.11 1.40 16.55
N THR A 55 6.58 0.21 16.36
CA THR A 55 7.04 -1.02 17.01
C THR A 55 8.48 -1.34 16.62
N PHE A 56 8.81 -1.26 15.34
CA PHE A 56 10.20 -1.45 14.87
C PHE A 56 11.14 -0.43 15.50
N MET A 57 10.82 0.87 15.42
CA MET A 57 11.65 1.94 15.99
C MET A 57 11.90 1.73 17.48
N THR A 58 10.83 1.49 18.25
CA THR A 58 10.92 1.31 19.69
C THR A 58 11.81 0.11 20.06
N THR A 59 11.68 -0.98 19.32
CA THR A 59 12.46 -2.20 19.54
C THR A 59 13.93 -1.98 19.23
N MET A 60 14.25 -1.30 18.13
CA MET A 60 15.63 -1.01 17.73
C MET A 60 16.30 0.01 18.65
N GLN A 61 15.57 1.05 19.06
CA GLN A 61 16.09 2.06 20.01
C GLN A 61 16.40 1.47 21.39
N ARG A 62 15.60 0.53 21.86
CA ARG A 62 15.88 -0.20 23.12
C ARG A 62 17.19 -0.98 23.07
N GLN A 63 17.65 -1.38 21.91
CA GLN A 63 18.95 -2.03 21.70
C GLN A 63 20.10 -1.03 21.47
N GLY A 64 19.82 0.27 21.50
CA GLY A 64 20.83 1.31 21.24
C GLY A 64 21.31 1.32 19.77
N VAL A 65 20.48 0.86 18.84
CA VAL A 65 20.83 0.72 17.42
C VAL A 65 20.82 2.08 16.74
N LEU A 66 21.86 2.37 15.98
CA LEU A 66 21.96 3.61 15.19
C LEU A 66 20.99 3.64 14.02
N ASP A 67 20.57 4.84 13.63
CA ASP A 67 19.66 5.13 12.51
C ASP A 67 20.06 4.39 11.21
N LYS A 68 21.34 4.41 10.85
CA LYS A 68 21.87 3.73 9.66
C LYS A 68 21.68 2.22 9.67
N ILE A 69 21.73 1.61 10.86
CA ILE A 69 21.50 0.18 11.02
C ILE A 69 20.01 -0.12 10.95
N MET A 70 19.16 0.76 11.51
CA MET A 70 17.70 0.66 11.36
C MET A 70 17.30 0.67 9.89
N CYS A 71 17.89 1.56 9.07
CA CYS A 71 17.67 1.58 7.62
C CYS A 71 17.93 0.22 6.98
N ARG A 72 19.07 -0.39 7.25
CA ARG A 72 19.48 -1.68 6.67
C ARG A 72 18.69 -2.87 7.24
N ALA A 73 18.20 -2.76 8.45
CA ALA A 73 17.43 -3.81 9.12
C ALA A 73 15.96 -3.82 8.66
N PHE A 74 15.36 -2.66 8.43
CA PHE A 74 13.93 -2.52 8.12
C PHE A 74 13.46 -3.37 6.92
N PRO A 75 14.17 -3.41 5.77
CA PRO A 75 13.74 -4.23 4.63
C PRO A 75 13.69 -5.73 4.92
N THR A 76 14.41 -6.21 5.94
CA THR A 76 14.44 -7.65 6.27
C THR A 76 13.13 -8.15 6.89
N ILE A 77 12.34 -7.24 7.49
CA ILE A 77 11.02 -7.53 8.04
C ILE A 77 9.87 -7.27 7.06
N LEU A 78 10.18 -6.86 5.82
CA LEU A 78 9.18 -6.69 4.78
C LEU A 78 8.99 -7.99 3.98
N LYS A 79 7.75 -8.32 3.64
CA LYS A 79 7.40 -9.48 2.81
C LYS A 79 6.33 -9.11 1.78
N GLY A 80 6.16 -9.97 0.77
CA GLY A 80 5.13 -9.80 -0.26
C GLY A 80 5.14 -8.41 -0.91
N PRO A 81 3.98 -7.74 -1.01
CA PRO A 81 3.86 -6.42 -1.62
C PRO A 81 4.77 -5.35 -1.01
N ALA A 82 5.04 -5.43 0.30
CA ALA A 82 5.91 -4.46 0.97
C ALA A 82 7.36 -4.60 0.52
N ARG A 83 7.83 -5.83 0.31
CA ARG A 83 9.17 -6.07 -0.22
C ARG A 83 9.31 -5.61 -1.66
N VAL A 84 8.27 -5.86 -2.49
CA VAL A 84 8.23 -5.39 -3.89
C VAL A 84 8.25 -3.86 -3.95
N TRP A 85 7.50 -3.18 -3.09
CA TRP A 85 7.56 -1.72 -2.98
C TRP A 85 8.98 -1.23 -2.67
N PHE A 86 9.63 -1.81 -1.66
CA PHE A 86 10.98 -1.41 -1.27
C PHE A 86 11.98 -1.57 -2.42
N SER A 87 11.89 -2.65 -3.20
CA SER A 87 12.76 -2.88 -4.36
C SER A 87 12.60 -1.87 -5.50
N LYS A 88 11.49 -1.12 -5.52
CA LYS A 88 11.21 -0.07 -6.51
C LYS A 88 11.69 1.31 -6.07
N ILE A 89 12.18 1.47 -4.85
CA ILE A 89 12.77 2.73 -4.41
C ILE A 89 14.06 2.96 -5.20
N PRO A 90 14.20 4.12 -5.88
CA PRO A 90 15.40 4.39 -6.66
C PRO A 90 16.67 4.36 -5.80
N SER A 91 17.79 4.08 -6.44
CA SER A 91 19.08 3.97 -5.78
C SER A 91 19.51 5.30 -5.16
N ASN A 92 20.18 5.21 -4.02
CA ASN A 92 20.85 6.34 -3.38
C ASN A 92 19.93 7.49 -2.93
N ILE A 93 18.63 7.22 -2.71
CA ILE A 93 17.64 8.23 -2.27
C ILE A 93 17.53 8.27 -0.75
N VAL A 94 17.57 7.12 -0.08
CA VAL A 94 17.32 7.05 1.35
C VAL A 94 18.60 7.39 2.12
N SER A 95 18.57 8.50 2.86
CA SER A 95 19.71 8.99 3.66
C SER A 95 19.52 8.82 5.17
N SER A 96 18.28 8.52 5.63
CA SER A 96 17.94 8.32 7.04
C SER A 96 16.77 7.37 7.21
N PHE A 97 16.60 6.84 8.42
CA PHE A 97 15.43 6.01 8.75
C PHE A 97 14.14 6.85 8.76
N GLU A 98 14.23 8.12 9.09
CA GLU A 98 13.09 9.03 9.03
C GLU A 98 12.54 9.15 7.61
N GLU A 99 13.40 9.31 6.60
CA GLU A 99 12.98 9.34 5.19
C GLU A 99 12.38 8.02 4.75
N LEU A 100 13.01 6.89 5.09
CA LEU A 100 12.49 5.57 4.78
C LEU A 100 11.11 5.34 5.38
N SER A 101 10.93 5.68 6.66
CA SER A 101 9.66 5.51 7.37
C SER A 101 8.55 6.39 6.79
N LYS A 102 8.86 7.63 6.39
CA LYS A 102 7.90 8.52 5.72
C LYS A 102 7.44 7.96 4.37
N LEU A 103 8.38 7.48 3.54
CA LEU A 103 8.06 6.86 2.26
C LEU A 103 7.20 5.60 2.44
N PHE A 104 7.55 4.77 3.42
CA PHE A 104 6.82 3.56 3.76
C PHE A 104 5.39 3.86 4.21
N VAL A 105 5.25 4.70 5.22
CA VAL A 105 3.93 5.05 5.76
C VAL A 105 3.06 5.69 4.69
N LYS A 106 3.60 6.66 3.92
CA LYS A 106 2.85 7.32 2.84
C LYS A 106 2.30 6.29 1.86
N ASN A 107 3.15 5.40 1.35
CA ASN A 107 2.74 4.41 0.35
C ASN A 107 1.65 3.45 0.86
N PHE A 108 1.80 2.96 2.09
CA PHE A 108 0.89 1.95 2.62
C PHE A 108 -0.38 2.51 3.25
N ILE A 109 -0.36 3.75 3.77
CA ILE A 109 -1.56 4.39 4.30
C ILE A 109 -2.53 4.77 3.18
N GLU A 110 -2.01 5.25 2.05
CA GLU A 110 -2.81 5.52 0.86
C GLU A 110 -3.46 4.22 0.35
N GLY A 111 -2.69 3.14 0.24
CA GLY A 111 -3.20 1.84 -0.16
C GLY A 111 -4.25 1.24 0.79
N GLN A 112 -4.16 1.51 2.10
CA GLN A 112 -5.17 1.07 3.06
C GLN A 112 -6.45 1.90 2.97
N ARG A 113 -6.34 3.21 2.80
CA ARG A 113 -7.49 4.09 2.59
C ARG A 113 -8.31 3.62 1.39
N HIS A 114 -7.66 3.34 0.27
CA HIS A 114 -8.34 2.81 -0.92
C HIS A 114 -9.06 1.48 -0.65
N LYS A 115 -8.42 0.55 0.07
CA LYS A 115 -9.05 -0.74 0.40
C LYS A 115 -10.24 -0.59 1.33
N CYS A 116 -10.14 0.26 2.34
CA CYS A 116 -11.25 0.52 3.28
C CYS A 116 -12.42 1.16 2.56
N SER A 117 -12.19 2.19 1.76
CA SER A 117 -13.24 2.89 1.01
C SER A 117 -13.92 2.00 -0.02
N LEU A 118 -13.19 1.16 -0.76
CA LEU A 118 -13.78 0.17 -1.66
C LEU A 118 -14.61 -0.87 -0.92
N SER A 119 -14.14 -1.34 0.24
CA SER A 119 -14.89 -2.28 1.07
C SER A 119 -16.19 -1.66 1.56
N SER A 120 -16.16 -0.40 2.01
CA SER A 120 -17.35 0.35 2.42
C SER A 120 -18.35 0.48 1.28
N LEU A 121 -17.90 0.85 0.07
CA LEU A 121 -18.77 0.93 -1.11
C LEU A 121 -19.44 -0.41 -1.46
N LEU A 122 -18.71 -1.52 -1.36
CA LEU A 122 -19.23 -2.86 -1.63
C LEU A 122 -20.27 -3.32 -0.60
N THR A 123 -20.26 -2.75 0.61
CA THR A 123 -21.23 -3.07 1.66
C THR A 123 -22.55 -2.30 1.51
N ILE A 124 -22.56 -1.19 0.76
CA ILE A 124 -23.76 -0.39 0.53
C ILE A 124 -24.69 -1.15 -0.43
N LYS A 125 -25.82 -1.59 0.09
CA LYS A 125 -26.84 -2.31 -0.66
C LYS A 125 -28.16 -1.59 -0.54
N GLN A 126 -28.91 -1.50 -1.64
CA GLN A 126 -30.27 -1.00 -1.64
C GLN A 126 -31.20 -2.00 -0.92
N GLY A 127 -31.92 -1.53 0.09
CA GLY A 127 -32.93 -2.33 0.79
C GLY A 127 -34.13 -2.67 -0.09
N GLU A 128 -34.90 -3.70 0.30
CA GLU A 128 -36.07 -4.18 -0.46
C GLU A 128 -37.13 -3.11 -0.75
N ASN A 129 -37.31 -2.13 0.15
CA ASN A 129 -38.28 -1.04 0.02
C ASN A 129 -37.60 0.34 -0.04
N GLU A 130 -36.31 0.37 -0.29
CA GLU A 130 -35.54 1.61 -0.30
C GLU A 130 -35.65 2.28 -1.68
N SER A 131 -35.93 3.59 -1.68
CA SER A 131 -35.93 4.35 -2.92
C SER A 131 -34.52 4.45 -3.51
N LEU A 132 -34.42 4.52 -4.82
CA LEU A 132 -33.12 4.69 -5.51
C LEU A 132 -32.37 5.94 -4.98
N TRP A 133 -33.08 7.02 -4.69
CA TRP A 133 -32.47 8.24 -4.15
C TRP A 133 -31.89 8.06 -2.75
N SER A 134 -32.55 7.28 -1.88
CA SER A 134 -32.03 6.95 -0.55
C SER A 134 -30.75 6.12 -0.63
N PHE A 135 -30.67 5.22 -1.61
CA PHE A 135 -29.47 4.43 -1.88
C PHE A 135 -28.33 5.26 -2.50
N ILE A 136 -28.64 6.11 -3.50
CA ILE A 136 -27.63 6.93 -4.20
C ILE A 136 -26.93 7.91 -3.26
N THR A 137 -27.65 8.46 -2.30
CA THR A 137 -27.08 9.47 -1.40
C THR A 137 -25.89 8.95 -0.59
N PRO A 138 -26.00 7.87 0.21
CA PRO A 138 -24.86 7.31 0.93
C PRO A 138 -23.81 6.72 0.00
N PHE A 139 -24.20 6.14 -1.14
CA PHE A 139 -23.26 5.62 -2.14
C PHE A 139 -22.36 6.72 -2.70
N ASN A 140 -22.94 7.85 -3.14
CA ASN A 140 -22.17 8.98 -3.66
C ASN A 140 -21.27 9.59 -2.59
N TRP A 141 -21.75 9.69 -1.34
CA TRP A 141 -20.93 10.20 -0.26
C TRP A 141 -19.68 9.35 -0.05
N GLU A 142 -19.86 8.04 -0.01
CA GLU A 142 -18.73 7.11 0.15
C GLU A 142 -17.84 7.10 -1.10
N ALA A 143 -18.40 7.18 -2.31
CA ALA A 143 -17.65 7.24 -3.55
C ALA A 143 -16.71 8.46 -3.62
N LEU A 144 -17.11 9.61 -3.07
CA LEU A 144 -16.29 10.81 -2.99
C LEU A 144 -15.10 10.67 -2.02
N THR A 145 -15.13 9.70 -1.12
CA THR A 145 -14.01 9.42 -0.20
C THR A 145 -12.93 8.55 -0.82
N VAL A 146 -13.20 7.95 -1.99
CA VAL A 146 -12.26 7.12 -2.73
C VAL A 146 -11.52 7.97 -3.75
N ASP A 147 -10.27 8.32 -3.45
CA ASP A 147 -9.40 9.00 -4.42
C ASP A 147 -9.06 8.07 -5.59
N GLU A 148 -9.13 8.61 -6.82
CA GLU A 148 -8.70 7.94 -8.07
C GLU A 148 -9.39 6.59 -8.37
N MET A 149 -10.68 6.47 -8.06
CA MET A 149 -11.44 5.29 -8.46
C MET A 149 -11.63 5.23 -9.98
N ASP A 150 -11.32 4.08 -10.59
CA ASP A 150 -11.68 3.81 -12.00
C ASP A 150 -13.21 3.81 -12.15
N ASP A 151 -13.71 4.57 -13.12
CA ASP A 151 -15.16 4.69 -13.45
C ASP A 151 -15.82 3.32 -13.66
N LYS A 152 -15.08 2.35 -14.22
CA LYS A 152 -15.59 0.98 -14.42
C LYS A 152 -15.80 0.25 -13.10
N LEU A 153 -14.92 0.47 -12.14
CA LEU A 153 -15.04 -0.14 -10.82
C LEU A 153 -16.17 0.52 -10.03
N LEU A 154 -16.31 1.84 -10.13
CA LEU A 154 -17.43 2.58 -9.54
C LEU A 154 -18.77 2.08 -10.08
N LEU A 155 -18.88 1.92 -11.41
CA LEU A 155 -20.07 1.41 -12.05
C LEU A 155 -20.38 -0.03 -11.63
N ALA A 156 -19.38 -0.88 -11.53
CA ALA A 156 -19.53 -2.27 -11.10
C ALA A 156 -20.01 -2.36 -9.63
N THR A 157 -19.47 -1.52 -8.74
CA THR A 157 -19.91 -1.46 -7.33
C THR A 157 -21.32 -0.93 -7.19
N PHE A 158 -21.69 0.07 -8.00
CA PHE A 158 -23.04 0.60 -8.06
C PHE A 158 -24.04 -0.49 -8.49
N HIS A 159 -23.76 -1.18 -9.61
CA HIS A 159 -24.60 -2.29 -10.08
C HIS A 159 -24.74 -3.41 -9.07
N ASN A 160 -23.67 -3.73 -8.34
CA ASN A 160 -23.73 -4.75 -7.29
C ASN A 160 -24.54 -4.30 -6.06
N GLY A 161 -24.67 -3.00 -5.85
CA GLY A 161 -25.42 -2.41 -4.73
C GLY A 161 -26.89 -2.21 -5.00
N VAL A 162 -27.27 -1.91 -6.25
CA VAL A 162 -28.64 -1.64 -6.67
C VAL A 162 -29.45 -2.95 -6.73
N ASN A 163 -30.68 -2.91 -6.23
CA ASN A 163 -31.64 -3.99 -6.44
C ASN A 163 -32.20 -3.89 -7.85
N SER A 164 -31.72 -4.75 -8.75
CA SER A 164 -32.08 -4.75 -10.17
C SER A 164 -33.57 -4.88 -10.43
N ASP A 165 -34.28 -5.61 -9.60
CA ASP A 165 -35.72 -5.84 -9.76
C ASP A 165 -36.54 -4.56 -9.53
N LEU A 166 -36.14 -3.76 -8.54
CA LEU A 166 -36.77 -2.47 -8.27
C LEU A 166 -36.42 -1.40 -9.32
N PHE A 167 -35.21 -1.48 -9.88
CA PHE A 167 -34.75 -0.53 -10.90
C PHE A 167 -35.48 -0.74 -12.23
N ILE A 168 -35.64 -1.99 -12.65
CA ILE A 168 -36.34 -2.36 -13.88
C ILE A 168 -37.85 -2.00 -13.80
N HIS A 169 -38.49 -2.29 -12.66
CA HIS A 169 -39.89 -2.00 -12.47
C HIS A 169 -40.24 -0.50 -12.57
N LYS A 170 -39.37 0.38 -12.09
CA LYS A 170 -39.56 1.84 -12.12
C LYS A 170 -39.17 2.52 -13.44
N LEU A 171 -38.45 1.83 -14.31
CA LEU A 171 -38.15 2.34 -15.67
C LEU A 171 -39.29 2.13 -16.66
N TYR A 172 -40.26 1.26 -16.31
CA TYR A 172 -41.42 0.91 -17.20
C TYR A 172 -42.77 1.40 -16.64
N GLU A 173 -42.80 2.14 -15.52
CA GLU A 173 -43.92 2.96 -15.07
C GLU A 173 -43.81 4.40 -15.58
#